data_8c7cb91478a7eb76b032badd20b3f605
#
_entry.id   8c7cb91478a7eb76b032badd20b3f605
#
_cell.length_a   1.000
_cell.length_b   1.000
_cell.length_c   1.000
_cell.angle_alpha   90.00
_cell.angle_beta   90.00
_cell.angle_gamma   90.00
#
_symmetry.space_group_name_H-M   'P 1'
#
loop_
_entity.id
_entity.type
_entity.pdbx_description
1 polymer ?
#
loop_
_entity_poly.entity_id
_entity_poly.type
_entity_poly.pdbx_seq_one_letter_code
_entity_poly.pdbx_strand_id
1 'polypeptide(L)'
;MLPLSTRRIASANLAQKPFRSLSLALVVAIFAFMLFAGSMISANLQSGISSLSARMGADLLVVPQGLGKKMESVLLRAEPSTFYIDESVLDIVKDIPTVAQASGQLFISSLDAQCCTVKVQLIGIDQSTDFVVEPWLRKAVDRPLTGNEVIVGDYIFGEIGSEIMFYNQKFTIVGRLEPSGMGFDSSVFMSMEAARRIAHLASPDMGNKVDKTYSSILVRVKPGVDPISISDEVLDRMGLKANVNFIFASNMMSDTSAKLQNIVTVMYSAAAGVWLVAALVMFVVFFFAFNERQKEFATLRALGASKSKVIAIVMTESFLMSLAGTVVGMLFGWLFLEVFSVSIAKAIGLPYLSPATGAFWGTVLTSAVAGLVTCPLATLPTAWRIGRKDIYTSLREGE
;
A
#
# COMPACT_ATOMS: atom_id res chain seq x y z
N MET A 1 18.90 10.48 51.97
CA MET A 1 18.00 11.16 51.01
C MET A 1 18.54 10.91 49.63
N LEU A 2 17.82 10.16 48.77
CA LEU A 2 18.22 9.92 47.39
C LEU A 2 18.13 11.26 46.62
N PRO A 3 19.11 11.62 45.77
CA PRO A 3 19.09 12.88 45.07
C PRO A 3 17.85 12.92 44.17
N LEU A 4 17.06 13.98 44.27
CA LEU A 4 15.89 14.24 43.44
C LEU A 4 16.35 14.41 41.98
N SER A 5 16.31 13.33 41.21
CA SER A 5 16.66 13.38 39.81
C SER A 5 15.54 14.08 39.00
N THR A 6 15.91 14.85 37.99
CA THR A 6 14.98 15.54 37.06
C THR A 6 13.89 14.61 36.52
N ARG A 7 14.24 13.34 36.24
CA ARG A 7 13.31 12.31 35.76
C ARG A 7 12.23 11.95 36.78
N ARG A 8 12.59 11.79 38.09
CA ARG A 8 11.61 11.48 39.12
C ARG A 8 10.64 12.63 39.36
N ILE A 9 11.10 13.86 39.34
CA ILE A 9 10.25 15.04 39.47
C ILE A 9 9.29 15.11 38.27
N ALA A 10 9.79 14.93 37.06
CA ALA A 10 8.98 14.95 35.84
C ALA A 10 7.89 13.85 35.85
N SER A 11 8.25 12.61 36.18
CA SER A 11 7.27 11.52 36.25
C SER A 11 6.21 11.70 37.35
N ALA A 12 6.60 12.21 38.55
CA ALA A 12 5.66 12.52 39.64
C ALA A 12 4.66 13.62 39.21
N ASN A 13 5.13 14.66 38.51
CA ASN A 13 4.29 15.74 38.00
C ASN A 13 3.28 15.26 36.95
N LEU A 14 3.68 14.32 36.09
CA LEU A 14 2.79 13.70 35.11
C LEU A 14 1.68 12.89 35.79
N ALA A 15 2.00 12.18 36.87
CA ALA A 15 1.04 11.39 37.63
C ALA A 15 0.05 12.23 38.43
N GLN A 16 0.44 13.43 38.89
CA GLN A 16 -0.42 14.32 39.65
C GLN A 16 -1.54 15.00 38.84
N LYS A 17 -1.35 15.21 37.53
CA LYS A 17 -2.33 15.83 36.63
C LYS A 17 -2.63 14.92 35.45
N PRO A 18 -3.29 13.75 35.64
CA PRO A 18 -3.41 12.70 34.62
C PRO A 18 -4.21 13.14 33.40
N PHE A 19 -5.29 13.90 33.57
CA PHE A 19 -6.11 14.38 32.46
C PHE A 19 -5.34 15.25 31.46
N ARG A 20 -4.52 16.18 31.96
CA ARG A 20 -3.69 17.02 31.10
C ARG A 20 -2.62 16.21 30.36
N SER A 21 -1.94 15.34 31.10
CA SER A 21 -0.90 14.48 30.52
C SER A 21 -1.47 13.54 29.46
N LEU A 22 -2.65 12.96 29.73
CA LEU A 22 -3.35 12.08 28.79
C LEU A 22 -3.81 12.84 27.52
N SER A 23 -4.40 14.04 27.69
CA SER A 23 -4.84 14.84 26.55
C SER A 23 -3.67 15.22 25.63
N LEU A 24 -2.53 15.61 26.18
CA LEU A 24 -1.33 15.92 25.41
C LEU A 24 -0.76 14.69 24.71
N ALA A 25 -0.66 13.57 25.45
CA ALA A 25 -0.21 12.30 24.86
C ALA A 25 -1.15 11.82 23.74
N LEU A 26 -2.46 12.04 23.88
CA LEU A 26 -3.45 11.72 22.84
C LEU A 26 -3.24 12.56 21.57
N VAL A 27 -2.99 13.87 21.71
CA VAL A 27 -2.71 14.73 20.55
C VAL A 27 -1.46 14.26 19.82
N VAL A 28 -0.39 13.91 20.55
CA VAL A 28 0.82 13.31 19.94
C VAL A 28 0.52 11.96 19.31
N ALA A 29 -0.30 11.13 19.96
CA ALA A 29 -0.67 9.82 19.42
C ALA A 29 -1.43 9.94 18.10
N ILE A 30 -2.38 10.87 18.00
CA ILE A 30 -3.11 11.13 16.73
C ILE A 30 -2.14 11.58 15.65
N PHE A 31 -1.23 12.52 15.96
CA PHE A 31 -0.23 12.95 14.99
C PHE A 31 0.70 11.81 14.58
N ALA A 32 1.24 11.06 15.53
CA ALA A 32 2.13 9.92 15.24
C ALA A 32 1.42 8.82 14.46
N PHE A 33 0.15 8.56 14.76
CA PHE A 33 -0.70 7.65 13.99
C PHE A 33 -0.83 8.10 12.53
N MET A 34 -1.22 9.35 12.31
CA MET A 34 -1.42 9.87 10.94
C MET A 34 -0.14 9.88 10.13
N LEU A 35 0.97 10.30 10.75
CA LEU A 35 2.27 10.32 10.09
C LEU A 35 2.74 8.91 9.76
N PHE A 36 2.68 7.98 10.73
CA PHE A 36 3.13 6.60 10.54
C PHE A 36 2.25 5.87 9.52
N ALA A 37 0.92 5.89 9.70
CA ALA A 37 0.00 5.23 8.79
C ALA A 37 0.11 5.80 7.37
N GLY A 38 0.19 7.14 7.23
CA GLY A 38 0.34 7.79 5.94
C GLY A 38 1.65 7.45 5.24
N SER A 39 2.77 7.52 5.94
CA SER A 39 4.06 7.19 5.35
C SER A 39 4.19 5.70 5.02
N MET A 40 3.59 4.81 5.82
CA MET A 40 3.56 3.38 5.54
C MET A 40 2.70 3.04 4.32
N ILE A 41 1.51 3.65 4.18
CA ILE A 41 0.68 3.50 2.97
C ILE A 41 1.47 3.96 1.74
N SER A 42 2.14 5.10 1.82
CA SER A 42 3.00 5.59 0.73
C SER A 42 4.10 4.59 0.36
N ALA A 43 4.80 4.03 1.36
CA ALA A 43 5.84 3.04 1.15
C ALA A 43 5.30 1.74 0.52
N ASN A 44 4.12 1.27 0.98
CA ASN A 44 3.46 0.09 0.44
C ASN A 44 3.04 0.28 -1.04
N LEU A 45 2.51 1.46 -1.37
CA LEU A 45 2.14 1.81 -2.75
C LEU A 45 3.36 1.90 -3.65
N GLN A 46 4.46 2.52 -3.19
CA GLN A 46 5.72 2.55 -3.94
C GLN A 46 6.27 1.14 -4.19
N SER A 47 6.23 0.28 -3.19
CA SER A 47 6.65 -1.12 -3.34
C SER A 47 5.77 -1.88 -4.31
N GLY A 48 4.45 -1.65 -4.28
CA GLY A 48 3.51 -2.21 -5.23
C GLY A 48 3.79 -1.77 -6.67
N ILE A 49 4.05 -0.48 -6.92
CA ILE A 49 4.39 0.03 -8.25
C ILE A 49 5.72 -0.53 -8.74
N SER A 50 6.74 -0.61 -7.89
CA SER A 50 8.01 -1.21 -8.27
C SER A 50 7.87 -2.70 -8.61
N SER A 51 7.02 -3.43 -7.90
CA SER A 51 6.65 -4.82 -8.20
C SER A 51 5.92 -4.93 -9.54
N LEU A 52 4.95 -4.05 -9.80
CA LEU A 52 4.26 -3.97 -11.09
C LEU A 52 5.25 -3.77 -12.23
N SER A 53 6.15 -2.80 -12.11
CA SER A 53 7.18 -2.54 -13.12
C SER A 53 8.07 -3.76 -13.39
N ALA A 54 8.51 -4.44 -12.33
CA ALA A 54 9.38 -5.60 -12.45
C ALA A 54 8.68 -6.83 -13.03
N ARG A 55 7.36 -6.95 -12.82
CA ARG A 55 6.56 -8.14 -13.21
C ARG A 55 5.81 -7.95 -14.53
N MET A 56 5.61 -6.71 -15.00
CA MET A 56 5.00 -6.44 -16.29
C MET A 56 6.02 -6.70 -17.40
N GLY A 57 6.16 -7.96 -17.77
CA GLY A 57 7.10 -8.38 -18.81
C GLY A 57 6.66 -8.05 -20.25
N ALA A 58 5.44 -7.55 -20.44
CA ALA A 58 4.89 -7.13 -21.73
C ALA A 58 5.00 -5.61 -21.88
N ASP A 59 5.34 -5.15 -23.09
CA ASP A 59 5.37 -3.71 -23.42
C ASP A 59 3.99 -3.20 -23.81
N LEU A 60 3.14 -4.09 -24.33
CA LEU A 60 1.82 -3.80 -24.85
C LEU A 60 0.86 -4.96 -24.57
N LEU A 61 -0.38 -4.65 -24.21
CA LEU A 61 -1.48 -5.61 -24.13
C LEU A 61 -2.54 -5.24 -25.16
N VAL A 62 -3.00 -6.22 -25.93
CA VAL A 62 -4.12 -6.09 -26.84
C VAL A 62 -5.35 -6.73 -26.21
N VAL A 63 -6.44 -5.96 -26.11
CA VAL A 63 -7.70 -6.37 -25.47
C VAL A 63 -8.88 -5.98 -26.37
N PRO A 64 -10.09 -6.53 -26.16
CA PRO A 64 -11.26 -6.12 -26.94
C PRO A 64 -11.55 -4.62 -26.76
N GLN A 65 -12.11 -4.00 -27.80
CA GLN A 65 -12.45 -2.59 -27.80
C GLN A 65 -13.40 -2.23 -26.62
N GLY A 66 -13.15 -1.10 -25.99
CA GLY A 66 -13.94 -0.60 -24.85
C GLY A 66 -13.69 -1.31 -23.52
N LEU A 67 -12.84 -2.34 -23.46
CA LEU A 67 -12.56 -3.13 -22.26
C LEU A 67 -11.20 -2.81 -21.60
N GLY A 68 -10.46 -1.81 -22.07
CA GLY A 68 -9.16 -1.41 -21.49
C GLY A 68 -9.25 -1.12 -20.00
N LYS A 69 -10.23 -0.34 -19.54
CA LYS A 69 -10.45 -0.05 -18.11
C LYS A 69 -10.79 -1.28 -17.29
N LYS A 70 -11.54 -2.25 -17.86
CA LYS A 70 -11.83 -3.51 -17.18
C LYS A 70 -10.56 -4.34 -17.01
N MET A 71 -9.71 -4.39 -18.03
CA MET A 71 -8.42 -5.07 -17.94
C MET A 71 -7.52 -4.45 -16.86
N GLU A 72 -7.43 -3.13 -16.81
CA GLU A 72 -6.73 -2.43 -15.73
C GLU A 72 -7.30 -2.78 -14.34
N SER A 73 -8.64 -2.84 -14.21
CA SER A 73 -9.29 -3.24 -12.96
C SER A 73 -8.96 -4.68 -12.56
N VAL A 74 -8.88 -5.60 -13.51
CA VAL A 74 -8.43 -7.00 -13.25
C VAL A 74 -6.99 -6.98 -12.74
N LEU A 75 -6.09 -6.27 -13.42
CA LEU A 75 -4.67 -6.27 -13.09
C LEU A 75 -4.35 -5.52 -11.79
N LEU A 76 -5.01 -4.39 -11.54
CA LEU A 76 -4.67 -3.50 -10.41
C LEU A 76 -5.59 -3.69 -9.20
N ARG A 77 -6.88 -3.99 -9.41
CA ARG A 77 -7.92 -4.01 -8.36
C ARG A 77 -8.42 -5.40 -8.01
N ALA A 78 -7.94 -6.42 -8.72
CA ALA A 78 -8.46 -7.79 -8.58
C ALA A 78 -9.99 -7.90 -8.79
N GLU A 79 -10.56 -7.09 -9.69
CA GLU A 79 -11.98 -7.15 -10.05
C GLU A 79 -12.17 -8.21 -11.14
N PRO A 80 -12.76 -9.40 -10.82
CA PRO A 80 -12.87 -10.46 -11.82
C PRO A 80 -13.74 -10.07 -12.99
N SER A 81 -13.28 -10.36 -14.20
CA SER A 81 -14.01 -10.07 -15.44
C SER A 81 -13.78 -11.14 -16.48
N THR A 82 -14.78 -11.36 -17.36
CA THR A 82 -14.71 -12.26 -18.50
C THR A 82 -14.93 -11.47 -19.76
N PHE A 83 -14.03 -11.60 -20.71
CA PHE A 83 -14.14 -10.99 -22.03
C PHE A 83 -13.28 -11.78 -23.04
N TYR A 84 -13.61 -11.66 -24.32
CA TYR A 84 -13.03 -12.47 -25.36
C TYR A 84 -12.60 -11.65 -26.56
N ILE A 85 -11.45 -12.00 -27.15
CA ILE A 85 -10.88 -11.50 -28.40
C ILE A 85 -10.57 -12.68 -29.30
N ASP A 86 -10.75 -12.54 -30.59
CA ASP A 86 -10.53 -13.61 -31.57
C ASP A 86 -9.05 -14.01 -31.64
N GLU A 87 -8.77 -15.31 -31.79
CA GLU A 87 -7.42 -15.86 -31.88
C GLU A 87 -6.64 -15.31 -33.08
N SER A 88 -7.32 -14.96 -34.17
CA SER A 88 -6.69 -14.34 -35.34
C SER A 88 -5.90 -13.08 -35.07
N VAL A 89 -6.25 -12.35 -33.98
CA VAL A 89 -5.50 -11.17 -33.55
C VAL A 89 -4.11 -11.57 -33.07
N LEU A 90 -3.98 -12.69 -32.35
CA LEU A 90 -2.68 -13.21 -31.91
C LEU A 90 -1.79 -13.58 -33.11
N ASP A 91 -2.40 -14.20 -34.16
CA ASP A 91 -1.67 -14.58 -35.38
C ASP A 91 -1.18 -13.32 -36.08
N ILE A 92 -2.03 -12.30 -36.25
CA ILE A 92 -1.64 -11.01 -36.83
C ILE A 92 -0.47 -10.38 -36.09
N VAL A 93 -0.53 -10.39 -34.75
CA VAL A 93 0.54 -9.83 -33.89
C VAL A 93 1.84 -10.61 -34.04
N LYS A 94 1.80 -11.94 -34.07
CA LYS A 94 2.97 -12.81 -34.25
C LYS A 94 3.67 -12.59 -35.58
N ASP A 95 2.91 -12.27 -36.65
CA ASP A 95 3.43 -12.03 -37.99
C ASP A 95 4.12 -10.66 -38.16
N ILE A 96 4.12 -9.81 -37.13
CA ILE A 96 4.80 -8.52 -37.15
C ILE A 96 6.31 -8.71 -36.87
N PRO A 97 7.21 -8.33 -37.80
CA PRO A 97 8.65 -8.61 -37.64
C PRO A 97 9.31 -7.93 -36.44
N THR A 98 8.74 -6.84 -35.94
CA THR A 98 9.25 -6.06 -34.80
C THR A 98 8.78 -6.62 -33.45
N VAL A 99 7.85 -7.55 -33.44
CA VAL A 99 7.45 -8.29 -32.24
C VAL A 99 8.53 -9.32 -31.87
N ALA A 100 8.92 -9.34 -30.61
CA ALA A 100 9.87 -10.32 -30.08
C ALA A 100 9.15 -11.56 -29.54
N GLN A 101 8.05 -11.36 -28.81
CA GLN A 101 7.23 -12.42 -28.21
C GLN A 101 5.77 -11.97 -28.17
N ALA A 102 4.86 -12.92 -28.39
CA ALA A 102 3.42 -12.71 -28.19
C ALA A 102 2.78 -13.97 -27.62
N SER A 103 1.90 -13.79 -26.63
CA SER A 103 1.17 -14.89 -25.97
C SER A 103 -0.25 -14.45 -25.62
N GLY A 104 -1.21 -15.39 -25.72
CA GLY A 104 -2.59 -15.16 -25.34
C GLY A 104 -2.88 -15.65 -23.92
N GLN A 105 -3.69 -14.89 -23.20
CA GLN A 105 -4.24 -15.27 -21.89
C GLN A 105 -5.76 -15.30 -21.93
N LEU A 106 -6.37 -16.21 -21.20
CA LEU A 106 -7.82 -16.37 -21.11
C LEU A 106 -8.29 -16.04 -19.70
N PHE A 107 -9.15 -15.04 -19.56
CA PHE A 107 -9.67 -14.54 -18.28
C PHE A 107 -11.13 -14.96 -18.11
N ILE A 108 -11.42 -15.61 -16.99
CA ILE A 108 -12.75 -16.08 -16.64
C ILE A 108 -13.03 -15.62 -15.20
N SER A 109 -14.14 -14.94 -15.00
CA SER A 109 -14.61 -14.61 -13.66
C SER A 109 -15.29 -15.81 -13.04
N SER A 110 -14.87 -16.28 -11.89
CA SER A 110 -15.66 -17.27 -11.14
C SER A 110 -16.94 -16.63 -10.61
N LEU A 111 -17.97 -17.43 -10.39
CA LEU A 111 -19.26 -16.97 -9.89
C LEU A 111 -19.27 -16.96 -8.35
N ASP A 112 -20.10 -16.10 -7.78
CA ASP A 112 -20.44 -16.14 -6.35
C ASP A 112 -21.67 -17.05 -6.16
N ALA A 113 -21.46 -18.36 -6.37
CA ALA A 113 -22.52 -19.38 -6.38
C ALA A 113 -21.98 -20.72 -5.87
N GLN A 114 -22.87 -21.68 -5.61
CA GLN A 114 -22.50 -23.00 -5.12
C GLN A 114 -21.52 -23.78 -6.01
N CYS A 115 -21.35 -23.36 -7.28
CA CYS A 115 -20.41 -23.99 -8.21
C CYS A 115 -18.95 -23.61 -7.99
N CYS A 116 -18.68 -22.58 -7.18
CA CYS A 116 -17.34 -22.01 -7.02
C CYS A 116 -17.05 -21.77 -5.53
N THR A 117 -15.83 -22.10 -5.11
CA THR A 117 -15.40 -21.92 -3.73
C THR A 117 -15.29 -20.44 -3.34
N VAL A 118 -14.79 -19.62 -4.27
CA VAL A 118 -14.57 -18.18 -4.08
C VAL A 118 -14.78 -17.44 -5.40
N LYS A 119 -15.11 -16.14 -5.29
CA LYS A 119 -15.21 -15.26 -6.45
C LYS A 119 -13.84 -14.64 -6.75
N VAL A 120 -13.20 -15.14 -7.81
CA VAL A 120 -11.84 -14.78 -8.18
C VAL A 120 -11.68 -14.72 -9.70
N GLN A 121 -10.57 -14.17 -10.16
CA GLN A 121 -10.16 -14.24 -11.55
C GLN A 121 -9.46 -15.58 -11.81
N LEU A 122 -9.98 -16.36 -12.75
CA LEU A 122 -9.30 -17.54 -13.31
C LEU A 122 -8.53 -17.08 -14.55
N ILE A 123 -7.25 -17.45 -14.65
CA ILE A 123 -6.36 -17.05 -15.73
C ILE A 123 -5.74 -18.30 -16.35
N GLY A 124 -6.16 -18.57 -17.59
CA GLY A 124 -5.56 -19.61 -18.44
C GLY A 124 -4.36 -19.06 -19.18
N ILE A 125 -3.24 -19.78 -19.10
CA ILE A 125 -2.01 -19.41 -19.79
C ILE A 125 -1.51 -20.56 -20.65
N ASP A 126 -0.91 -20.22 -21.76
CA ASP A 126 -0.09 -21.14 -22.53
C ASP A 126 1.35 -21.10 -21.98
N GLN A 127 1.70 -22.11 -21.19
CA GLN A 127 2.97 -22.17 -20.49
C GLN A 127 4.20 -22.26 -21.45
N SER A 128 3.97 -22.55 -22.73
CA SER A 128 5.04 -22.59 -23.73
C SER A 128 5.38 -21.22 -24.31
N THR A 129 4.41 -20.30 -24.29
CA THR A 129 4.54 -18.98 -24.92
C THR A 129 4.39 -17.81 -23.96
N ASP A 130 3.79 -18.00 -22.78
CA ASP A 130 3.66 -16.95 -21.78
C ASP A 130 5.04 -16.57 -21.22
N PHE A 131 5.31 -15.28 -21.26
CA PHE A 131 6.58 -14.71 -20.79
C PHE A 131 6.39 -13.70 -19.64
N VAL A 132 5.14 -13.49 -19.23
CA VAL A 132 4.79 -12.53 -18.17
C VAL A 132 4.54 -13.26 -16.84
N VAL A 133 3.64 -14.23 -16.82
CA VAL A 133 3.22 -14.92 -15.61
C VAL A 133 4.01 -16.23 -15.41
N GLU A 134 4.31 -16.93 -16.48
CA GLU A 134 4.97 -18.23 -16.45
C GLU A 134 6.30 -18.23 -15.67
N PRO A 135 7.19 -17.20 -15.77
CA PRO A 135 8.41 -17.17 -14.95
C PRO A 135 8.16 -17.19 -13.45
N TRP A 136 7.02 -16.65 -13.00
CA TRP A 136 6.61 -16.65 -11.60
C TRP A 136 5.98 -17.98 -11.19
N LEU A 137 5.22 -18.60 -12.09
CA LEU A 137 4.66 -19.93 -11.88
C LEU A 137 5.76 -20.97 -11.76
N ARG A 138 6.81 -20.92 -12.59
CA ARG A 138 7.98 -21.80 -12.49
C ARG A 138 8.72 -21.66 -11.17
N LYS A 139 8.76 -20.47 -10.63
CA LYS A 139 9.36 -20.25 -9.31
C LYS A 139 8.56 -20.94 -8.20
N ALA A 140 7.22 -21.01 -8.34
CA ALA A 140 6.35 -21.70 -7.39
C ALA A 140 6.33 -23.22 -7.61
N VAL A 141 6.34 -23.66 -8.90
CA VAL A 141 6.30 -25.08 -9.27
C VAL A 141 7.18 -25.28 -10.51
N ASP A 142 8.32 -25.97 -10.34
CA ASP A 142 9.35 -26.17 -11.39
C ASP A 142 8.94 -27.24 -12.43
N ARG A 143 7.70 -27.22 -12.87
CA ARG A 143 7.16 -28.07 -13.94
C ARG A 143 5.88 -27.48 -14.53
N PRO A 144 5.51 -27.86 -15.76
CA PRO A 144 4.22 -27.48 -16.34
C PRO A 144 3.05 -27.98 -15.49
N LEU A 145 1.97 -27.18 -15.44
CA LEU A 145 0.69 -27.58 -14.86
C LEU A 145 0.01 -28.61 -15.76
N THR A 146 -0.53 -29.64 -15.19
CA THR A 146 -1.22 -30.73 -15.89
C THR A 146 -2.64 -30.92 -15.38
N GLY A 147 -3.56 -31.30 -16.27
CA GLY A 147 -4.92 -31.67 -15.90
C GLY A 147 -5.67 -30.58 -15.15
N ASN A 148 -6.01 -30.84 -13.90
CA ASN A 148 -6.75 -29.94 -13.01
C ASN A 148 -5.86 -29.32 -11.93
N GLU A 149 -4.58 -29.13 -12.20
CA GLU A 149 -3.67 -28.45 -11.29
C GLU A 149 -3.78 -26.93 -11.45
N VAL A 150 -3.71 -26.21 -10.31
CA VAL A 150 -3.74 -24.76 -10.28
C VAL A 150 -2.68 -24.20 -9.33
N ILE A 151 -2.18 -23.00 -9.67
CA ILE A 151 -1.39 -22.17 -8.77
C ILE A 151 -2.27 -21.01 -8.34
N VAL A 152 -2.28 -20.70 -7.05
CA VAL A 152 -3.12 -19.64 -6.48
C VAL A 152 -2.29 -18.42 -6.11
N GLY A 153 -2.89 -17.25 -6.21
CA GLY A 153 -2.33 -16.01 -5.68
C GLY A 153 -2.31 -16.01 -4.15
N ASP A 154 -1.59 -15.08 -3.56
CA ASP A 154 -1.33 -15.03 -2.11
C ASP A 154 -2.60 -14.86 -1.27
N TYR A 155 -3.61 -14.13 -1.78
CA TYR A 155 -4.88 -13.90 -1.06
C TYR A 155 -5.92 -15.01 -1.21
N ILE A 156 -5.62 -16.06 -1.97
CA ILE A 156 -6.55 -17.20 -2.13
C ILE A 156 -6.38 -18.17 -0.97
N PHE A 157 -7.48 -18.50 -0.30
CA PHE A 157 -7.47 -19.50 0.76
C PHE A 157 -7.26 -20.92 0.20
N GLY A 158 -6.58 -21.77 0.96
CA GLY A 158 -6.30 -23.15 0.65
C GLY A 158 -4.82 -23.48 0.81
N GLU A 159 -4.50 -24.66 1.29
CA GLU A 159 -3.13 -25.16 1.41
C GLU A 159 -2.70 -25.88 0.14
N ILE A 160 -1.39 -25.98 -0.09
CA ILE A 160 -0.86 -26.78 -1.20
C ILE A 160 -1.26 -28.25 -0.98
N GLY A 161 -1.86 -28.87 -2.01
CA GLY A 161 -2.44 -30.19 -1.97
C GLY A 161 -3.96 -30.21 -1.69
N SER A 162 -4.57 -29.10 -1.26
CA SER A 162 -6.03 -29.02 -1.07
C SER A 162 -6.79 -28.84 -2.39
N GLU A 163 -8.07 -29.19 -2.36
CA GLU A 163 -8.98 -29.02 -3.51
C GLU A 163 -9.70 -27.66 -3.43
N ILE A 164 -9.82 -27.00 -4.57
CA ILE A 164 -10.66 -25.82 -4.79
C ILE A 164 -11.60 -26.09 -5.97
N MET A 165 -12.83 -25.57 -5.91
CA MET A 165 -13.84 -25.87 -6.91
C MET A 165 -14.25 -24.62 -7.70
N PHE A 166 -14.30 -24.74 -9.04
CA PHE A 166 -14.81 -23.72 -9.96
C PHE A 166 -15.72 -24.39 -10.99
N TYR A 167 -16.92 -23.85 -11.19
CA TYR A 167 -17.92 -24.38 -12.14
C TYR A 167 -18.17 -25.88 -11.99
N ASN A 168 -18.27 -26.35 -10.74
CA ASN A 168 -18.42 -27.79 -10.36
C ASN A 168 -17.25 -28.69 -10.81
N GLN A 169 -16.10 -28.10 -11.18
CA GLN A 169 -14.86 -28.82 -11.47
C GLN A 169 -13.90 -28.64 -10.28
N LYS A 170 -13.32 -29.73 -9.84
CA LYS A 170 -12.31 -29.76 -8.77
C LYS A 170 -10.93 -29.55 -9.34
N PHE A 171 -10.17 -28.68 -8.70
CA PHE A 171 -8.78 -28.38 -9.00
C PHE A 171 -7.94 -28.60 -7.76
N THR A 172 -6.71 -29.06 -7.94
CA THR A 172 -5.73 -29.24 -6.86
C THR A 172 -4.76 -28.07 -6.84
N ILE A 173 -4.62 -27.43 -5.70
CA ILE A 173 -3.63 -26.37 -5.50
C ILE A 173 -2.25 -27.01 -5.41
N VAL A 174 -1.38 -26.75 -6.39
CA VAL A 174 -0.02 -27.29 -6.43
C VAL A 174 1.06 -26.26 -6.06
N GLY A 175 0.69 -24.99 -6.02
CA GLY A 175 1.62 -23.91 -5.65
C GLY A 175 0.91 -22.61 -5.30
N ARG A 176 1.67 -21.67 -4.73
CA ARG A 176 1.22 -20.32 -4.39
C ARG A 176 2.22 -19.30 -4.90
N LEU A 177 1.75 -18.22 -5.51
CA LEU A 177 2.60 -17.13 -5.94
C LEU A 177 3.07 -16.28 -4.76
N GLU A 178 4.26 -15.76 -4.87
CA GLU A 178 4.74 -14.70 -3.97
C GLU A 178 3.86 -13.44 -4.12
N PRO A 179 3.58 -12.72 -3.02
CA PRO A 179 2.79 -11.48 -3.06
C PRO A 179 3.28 -10.52 -4.14
N SER A 180 2.36 -10.03 -4.94
CA SER A 180 2.65 -9.09 -6.04
C SER A 180 2.17 -7.67 -5.77
N GLY A 181 1.18 -7.54 -4.88
CA GLY A 181 0.44 -6.30 -4.65
C GLY A 181 -0.53 -5.97 -5.79
N MET A 182 -0.76 -6.90 -6.71
CA MET A 182 -1.60 -6.76 -7.91
C MET A 182 -2.82 -7.67 -7.84
N GLY A 183 -3.70 -7.57 -8.85
CA GLY A 183 -4.84 -8.47 -9.00
C GLY A 183 -4.47 -9.95 -9.09
N PHE A 184 -3.24 -10.27 -9.43
CA PHE A 184 -2.71 -11.62 -9.46
C PHE A 184 -2.74 -12.31 -8.09
N ASP A 185 -2.64 -11.56 -7.00
CA ASP A 185 -2.72 -12.10 -5.64
C ASP A 185 -4.11 -12.66 -5.31
N SER A 186 -5.15 -12.20 -6.02
CA SER A 186 -6.53 -12.70 -5.94
C SER A 186 -6.93 -13.51 -7.17
N SER A 187 -5.97 -14.10 -7.89
CA SER A 187 -6.21 -14.86 -9.11
C SER A 187 -5.79 -16.32 -8.95
N VAL A 188 -6.35 -17.16 -9.79
CA VAL A 188 -6.02 -18.58 -9.90
C VAL A 188 -5.51 -18.85 -11.31
N PHE A 189 -4.33 -19.44 -11.42
CA PHE A 189 -3.65 -19.72 -12.68
C PHE A 189 -3.77 -21.20 -13.01
N MET A 190 -4.10 -21.49 -14.26
CA MET A 190 -4.27 -22.84 -14.79
C MET A 190 -3.74 -22.95 -16.21
N SER A 191 -3.60 -24.17 -16.69
CA SER A 191 -3.25 -24.41 -18.09
C SER A 191 -4.34 -23.86 -19.02
N MET A 192 -3.97 -23.47 -20.24
CA MET A 192 -4.93 -23.00 -21.24
C MET A 192 -6.03 -24.04 -21.52
N GLU A 193 -5.65 -25.32 -21.52
CA GLU A 193 -6.62 -26.42 -21.71
C GLU A 193 -7.67 -26.45 -20.58
N ALA A 194 -7.24 -26.35 -19.33
CA ALA A 194 -8.15 -26.30 -18.18
C ALA A 194 -9.04 -25.05 -18.23
N ALA A 195 -8.47 -23.90 -18.57
CA ALA A 195 -9.22 -22.66 -18.71
C ALA A 195 -10.28 -22.72 -19.82
N ARG A 196 -9.99 -23.32 -20.97
CA ARG A 196 -10.97 -23.52 -22.05
C ARG A 196 -12.13 -24.43 -21.62
N ARG A 197 -11.86 -25.51 -20.89
CA ARG A 197 -12.93 -26.34 -20.29
C ARG A 197 -13.84 -25.52 -19.36
N ILE A 198 -13.28 -24.67 -18.53
CA ILE A 198 -14.07 -23.79 -17.66
C ILE A 198 -14.80 -22.72 -18.46
N ALA A 199 -14.20 -22.16 -19.50
CA ALA A 199 -14.82 -21.15 -20.32
C ALA A 199 -16.07 -21.64 -21.06
N HIS A 200 -16.09 -22.91 -21.49
CA HIS A 200 -17.30 -23.55 -22.03
C HIS A 200 -18.44 -23.60 -21.01
N LEU A 201 -18.12 -23.84 -19.73
CA LEU A 201 -19.10 -23.85 -18.65
C LEU A 201 -19.55 -22.45 -18.24
N ALA A 202 -18.63 -21.48 -18.30
CA ALA A 202 -18.88 -20.09 -17.95
C ALA A 202 -19.65 -19.31 -19.02
N SER A 203 -19.51 -19.70 -20.27
CA SER A 203 -20.11 -19.02 -21.43
C SER A 203 -20.70 -20.02 -22.45
N PRO A 204 -21.74 -20.77 -22.05
CA PRO A 204 -22.32 -21.81 -22.92
C PRO A 204 -22.85 -21.27 -24.26
N ASP A 205 -23.29 -20.01 -24.29
CA ASP A 205 -23.82 -19.35 -25.49
C ASP A 205 -22.75 -19.18 -26.61
N MET A 206 -21.48 -19.22 -26.27
CA MET A 206 -20.38 -19.10 -27.23
C MET A 206 -20.06 -20.43 -27.94
N GLY A 207 -20.45 -21.57 -27.35
CA GLY A 207 -20.15 -22.89 -27.90
C GLY A 207 -18.66 -23.05 -28.23
N ASN A 208 -18.34 -23.70 -29.35
CA ASN A 208 -16.95 -23.95 -29.78
C ASN A 208 -16.16 -22.67 -30.18
N LYS A 209 -16.79 -21.49 -30.23
CA LYS A 209 -16.06 -20.24 -30.48
C LYS A 209 -15.08 -19.93 -29.34
N VAL A 210 -15.36 -20.34 -28.13
CA VAL A 210 -14.47 -20.15 -26.95
C VAL A 210 -13.08 -20.72 -27.21
N ASP A 211 -12.96 -21.85 -27.93
CA ASP A 211 -11.67 -22.48 -28.19
C ASP A 211 -10.74 -21.64 -29.08
N LYS A 212 -11.32 -20.69 -29.84
CA LYS A 212 -10.61 -19.78 -30.72
C LYS A 212 -10.58 -18.35 -30.19
N THR A 213 -10.53 -18.20 -28.87
CA THR A 213 -10.49 -16.88 -28.23
C THR A 213 -9.44 -16.82 -27.14
N TYR A 214 -9.00 -15.58 -26.91
CA TYR A 214 -8.25 -15.16 -25.73
C TYR A 214 -8.99 -14.00 -25.04
N SER A 215 -8.52 -13.55 -23.90
CA SER A 215 -9.01 -12.33 -23.27
C SER A 215 -8.04 -11.17 -23.46
N SER A 216 -6.76 -11.47 -23.43
CA SER A 216 -5.71 -10.50 -23.73
C SER A 216 -4.57 -11.16 -24.51
N ILE A 217 -3.89 -10.37 -25.32
CA ILE A 217 -2.68 -10.76 -26.01
C ILE A 217 -1.55 -9.90 -25.45
N LEU A 218 -0.57 -10.56 -24.85
CA LEU A 218 0.64 -9.97 -24.32
C LEU A 218 1.65 -9.83 -25.43
N VAL A 219 2.24 -8.66 -25.58
CA VAL A 219 3.22 -8.40 -26.64
C VAL A 219 4.49 -7.80 -26.03
N ARG A 220 5.62 -8.38 -26.39
CA ARG A 220 6.95 -7.81 -26.15
C ARG A 220 7.57 -7.42 -27.49
N VAL A 221 8.05 -6.18 -27.57
CA VAL A 221 8.70 -5.67 -28.78
C VAL A 221 10.21 -5.93 -28.75
N LYS A 222 10.86 -5.89 -29.93
CA LYS A 222 12.30 -5.96 -30.00
C LYS A 222 12.94 -4.71 -29.41
N PRO A 223 14.16 -4.81 -28.85
CA PRO A 223 14.85 -3.64 -28.28
C PRO A 223 14.95 -2.48 -29.28
N GLY A 224 14.58 -1.27 -28.82
CA GLY A 224 14.63 -0.05 -29.64
C GLY A 224 13.41 0.19 -30.53
N VAL A 225 12.41 -0.66 -30.49
CA VAL A 225 11.13 -0.46 -31.20
C VAL A 225 10.14 0.26 -30.28
N ASP A 226 9.44 1.27 -30.82
CA ASP A 226 8.34 1.91 -30.10
C ASP A 226 7.10 1.00 -30.12
N PRO A 227 6.54 0.63 -28.97
CA PRO A 227 5.31 -0.19 -28.90
C PRO A 227 4.12 0.44 -29.63
N ILE A 228 4.08 1.77 -29.79
CA ILE A 228 3.01 2.46 -30.51
C ILE A 228 2.98 2.04 -31.98
N SER A 229 4.13 1.81 -32.59
CA SER A 229 4.21 1.38 -34.01
C SER A 229 3.55 0.01 -34.26
N ILE A 230 3.53 -0.86 -33.23
CA ILE A 230 2.85 -2.15 -33.30
C ILE A 230 1.34 -1.96 -33.32
N SER A 231 0.81 -1.02 -32.53
CA SER A 231 -0.63 -0.74 -32.53
C SER A 231 -1.11 -0.28 -33.90
N ASP A 232 -0.36 0.60 -34.56
CA ASP A 232 -0.67 1.11 -35.88
C ASP A 232 -0.63 -0.01 -36.95
N GLU A 233 0.40 -0.86 -36.91
CA GLU A 233 0.54 -1.99 -37.83
C GLU A 233 -0.56 -3.05 -37.63
N VAL A 234 -0.98 -3.34 -36.40
CA VAL A 234 -2.11 -4.24 -36.11
C VAL A 234 -3.40 -3.66 -36.66
N LEU A 235 -3.67 -2.36 -36.46
CA LEU A 235 -4.84 -1.69 -36.95
C LEU A 235 -4.88 -1.70 -38.50
N ASP A 236 -3.76 -1.44 -39.16
CA ASP A 236 -3.65 -1.47 -40.61
C ASP A 236 -3.95 -2.85 -41.19
N ARG A 237 -3.42 -3.92 -40.56
CA ARG A 237 -3.65 -5.31 -41.00
C ARG A 237 -5.08 -5.78 -40.71
N MET A 238 -5.71 -5.34 -39.61
CA MET A 238 -7.10 -5.66 -39.28
C MET A 238 -8.11 -4.83 -40.09
N GLY A 239 -7.74 -3.64 -40.53
CA GLY A 239 -8.59 -2.70 -41.29
C GLY A 239 -9.86 -2.32 -40.49
N LEU A 240 -11.00 -2.18 -41.18
CA LEU A 240 -12.29 -1.77 -40.61
C LEU A 240 -12.88 -2.78 -39.61
N LYS A 241 -12.30 -3.97 -39.46
CA LYS A 241 -12.71 -4.99 -38.44
C LYS A 241 -11.95 -4.89 -37.14
N ALA A 242 -11.09 -3.87 -36.96
CA ALA A 242 -10.32 -3.69 -35.74
C ALA A 242 -11.25 -3.37 -34.59
N ASN A 243 -11.56 -4.39 -33.80
CA ASN A 243 -12.36 -4.30 -32.57
C ASN A 243 -11.45 -4.54 -31.35
N VAL A 244 -10.31 -3.85 -31.32
CA VAL A 244 -9.26 -4.00 -30.32
C VAL A 244 -8.90 -2.67 -29.69
N ASN A 245 -8.38 -2.73 -28.48
CA ASN A 245 -7.79 -1.61 -27.76
C ASN A 245 -6.38 -2.00 -27.29
N PHE A 246 -5.52 -1.03 -27.17
CA PHE A 246 -4.13 -1.22 -26.77
C PHE A 246 -3.87 -0.56 -25.42
N ILE A 247 -3.23 -1.31 -24.54
CA ILE A 247 -2.79 -0.83 -23.22
C ILE A 247 -1.27 -0.89 -23.22
N PHE A 248 -0.64 0.28 -23.22
CA PHE A 248 0.80 0.38 -23.14
C PHE A 248 1.26 0.32 -21.69
N ALA A 249 2.24 -0.54 -21.40
CA ALA A 249 2.82 -0.67 -20.08
C ALA A 249 3.36 0.66 -19.53
N SER A 250 4.02 1.44 -20.42
CA SER A 250 4.54 2.78 -20.09
C SER A 250 3.46 3.75 -19.63
N ASN A 251 2.30 3.78 -20.31
CA ASN A 251 1.19 4.66 -19.94
C ASN A 251 0.55 4.23 -18.64
N MET A 252 0.31 2.93 -18.45
CA MET A 252 -0.23 2.40 -17.21
C MET A 252 0.69 2.69 -16.03
N MET A 253 2.01 2.63 -16.21
CA MET A 253 3.00 2.97 -15.21
C MET A 253 3.02 4.47 -14.89
N SER A 254 2.99 5.33 -15.92
CA SER A 254 3.00 6.78 -15.73
C SER A 254 1.72 7.27 -15.04
N ASP A 255 0.55 6.79 -15.44
CA ASP A 255 -0.74 7.13 -14.84
C ASP A 255 -0.83 6.66 -13.38
N THR A 256 -0.35 5.44 -13.11
CA THR A 256 -0.29 4.89 -11.76
C THR A 256 0.65 5.69 -10.87
N SER A 257 1.83 6.06 -11.39
CA SER A 257 2.81 6.88 -10.68
C SER A 257 2.29 8.29 -10.41
N ALA A 258 1.59 8.91 -11.37
CA ALA A 258 0.98 10.22 -11.18
C ALA A 258 -0.13 10.21 -10.11
N LYS A 259 -0.98 9.19 -10.11
CA LYS A 259 -1.99 9.00 -9.06
C LYS A 259 -1.34 8.82 -7.68
N LEU A 260 -0.27 8.00 -7.60
CA LEU A 260 0.49 7.83 -6.38
C LEU A 260 1.06 9.16 -5.89
N GLN A 261 1.71 9.93 -6.75
CA GLN A 261 2.30 11.21 -6.37
C GLN A 261 1.25 12.17 -5.80
N ASN A 262 0.05 12.21 -6.38
CA ASN A 262 -1.04 13.02 -5.86
C ASN A 262 -1.51 12.53 -4.47
N ILE A 263 -1.69 11.23 -4.28
CA ILE A 263 -2.08 10.64 -3.00
C ILE A 263 -1.03 10.96 -1.93
N VAL A 264 0.25 10.74 -2.23
CA VAL A 264 1.39 11.03 -1.34
C VAL A 264 1.42 12.51 -0.97
N THR A 265 1.25 13.40 -1.93
CA THR A 265 1.23 14.85 -1.69
C THR A 265 0.08 15.25 -0.76
N VAL A 266 -1.13 14.73 -1.00
CA VAL A 266 -2.30 15.01 -0.14
C VAL A 266 -2.07 14.47 1.28
N MET A 267 -1.52 13.26 1.41
CA MET A 267 -1.26 12.64 2.72
C MET A 267 -0.22 13.43 3.53
N TYR A 268 0.89 13.84 2.92
CA TYR A 268 1.90 14.64 3.61
C TYR A 268 1.40 16.06 3.92
N SER A 269 0.59 16.66 3.04
CA SER A 269 -0.03 17.96 3.31
C SER A 269 -1.00 17.89 4.49
N ALA A 270 -1.82 16.84 4.56
CA ALA A 270 -2.71 16.60 5.68
C ALA A 270 -1.93 16.34 6.98
N ALA A 271 -0.88 15.53 6.93
CA ALA A 271 -0.01 15.28 8.08
C ALA A 271 0.67 16.56 8.58
N ALA A 272 1.14 17.42 7.68
CA ALA A 272 1.71 18.73 8.02
C ALA A 272 0.68 19.66 8.68
N GLY A 273 -0.55 19.68 8.16
CA GLY A 273 -1.66 20.44 8.77
C GLY A 273 -1.98 19.96 10.18
N VAL A 274 -2.10 18.66 10.38
CA VAL A 274 -2.33 18.07 11.71
C VAL A 274 -1.16 18.36 12.64
N TRP A 275 0.08 18.29 12.15
CA TRP A 275 1.27 18.63 12.94
C TRP A 275 1.25 20.09 13.42
N LEU A 276 0.89 21.04 12.55
CA LEU A 276 0.76 22.46 12.93
C LEU A 276 -0.30 22.66 14.02
N VAL A 277 -1.48 22.03 13.87
CA VAL A 277 -2.54 22.09 14.88
C VAL A 277 -2.07 21.44 16.19
N ALA A 278 -1.45 20.27 16.14
CA ALA A 278 -0.90 19.59 17.31
C ALA A 278 0.15 20.46 18.03
N ALA A 279 1.08 21.06 17.30
CA ALA A 279 2.09 21.94 17.84
C ALA A 279 1.47 23.18 18.52
N LEU A 280 0.44 23.78 17.90
CA LEU A 280 -0.29 24.93 18.46
C LEU A 280 -1.01 24.54 19.74
N VAL A 281 -1.76 23.44 19.75
CA VAL A 281 -2.49 22.95 20.94
C VAL A 281 -1.50 22.69 22.08
N MET A 282 -0.38 22.02 21.79
CA MET A 282 0.66 21.77 22.78
C MET A 282 1.27 23.06 23.31
N PHE A 283 1.60 24.01 22.43
CA PHE A 283 2.12 25.31 22.84
C PHE A 283 1.15 26.01 23.81
N VAL A 284 -0.14 26.07 23.48
CA VAL A 284 -1.16 26.71 24.32
C VAL A 284 -1.29 26.01 25.66
N VAL A 285 -1.41 24.68 25.68
CA VAL A 285 -1.56 23.90 26.92
C VAL A 285 -0.33 24.02 27.80
N PHE A 286 0.88 23.96 27.24
CA PHE A 286 2.12 24.14 28.00
C PHE A 286 2.25 25.58 28.50
N PHE A 287 1.82 26.57 27.73
CA PHE A 287 1.81 27.97 28.15
C PHE A 287 0.91 28.17 29.39
N PHE A 288 -0.31 27.65 29.39
CA PHE A 288 -1.20 27.71 30.56
C PHE A 288 -0.66 26.89 31.74
N ALA A 289 -0.20 25.68 31.47
CA ALA A 289 0.39 24.82 32.51
C ALA A 289 1.59 25.48 33.18
N PHE A 290 2.37 26.24 32.43
CA PHE A 290 3.48 27.02 32.97
C PHE A 290 2.99 28.15 33.87
N ASN A 291 1.99 28.91 33.45
CA ASN A 291 1.45 30.00 34.27
C ASN A 291 0.88 29.51 35.59
N GLU A 292 0.21 28.37 35.62
CA GLU A 292 -0.27 27.73 36.87
C GLU A 292 0.87 27.31 37.82
N ARG A 293 2.03 26.98 37.30
CA ARG A 293 3.17 26.43 38.06
C ARG A 293 4.27 27.45 38.33
N GLN A 294 4.04 28.72 38.04
CA GLN A 294 5.08 29.77 38.30
C GLN A 294 5.54 29.81 39.70
N LYS A 295 4.63 29.67 40.69
CA LYS A 295 4.98 29.62 42.17
C LYS A 295 5.87 28.42 42.47
N GLU A 296 5.56 27.21 41.94
CA GLU A 296 6.38 26.00 42.16
C GLU A 296 7.81 26.20 41.61
N PHE A 297 7.94 26.77 40.43
CA PHE A 297 9.24 27.04 39.81
C PHE A 297 10.04 28.15 40.58
N ALA A 298 9.33 29.18 41.06
CA ALA A 298 9.94 30.21 41.87
C ALA A 298 10.48 29.62 43.22
N THR A 299 9.71 28.76 43.87
CA THR A 299 10.13 28.05 45.10
C THR A 299 11.33 27.16 44.86
N LEU A 300 11.33 26.38 43.77
CA LEU A 300 12.48 25.56 43.39
C LEU A 300 13.75 26.37 43.17
N ARG A 301 13.61 27.55 42.54
CA ARG A 301 14.74 28.48 42.34
C ARG A 301 15.20 29.14 43.64
N ALA A 302 14.29 29.47 44.53
CA ALA A 302 14.63 30.00 45.85
C ALA A 302 15.38 28.97 46.70
N LEU A 303 15.07 27.67 46.52
CA LEU A 303 15.79 26.54 47.14
C LEU A 303 17.12 26.20 46.45
N GLY A 304 17.57 27.02 45.47
CA GLY A 304 18.88 26.89 44.81
C GLY A 304 18.87 26.09 43.50
N ALA A 305 17.71 25.77 42.91
CA ALA A 305 17.67 25.16 41.60
C ALA A 305 18.11 26.16 40.53
N SER A 306 19.06 25.76 39.65
CA SER A 306 19.49 26.56 38.55
C SER A 306 18.39 26.68 37.47
N LYS A 307 18.42 27.76 36.68
CA LYS A 307 17.52 27.96 35.49
C LYS A 307 17.50 26.73 34.58
N SER A 308 18.68 26.17 34.32
CA SER A 308 18.87 24.99 33.48
C SER A 308 18.15 23.74 34.06
N LYS A 309 18.13 23.56 35.37
CA LYS A 309 17.41 22.42 35.98
C LYS A 309 15.90 22.53 35.82
N VAL A 310 15.33 23.74 35.91
CA VAL A 310 13.90 23.97 35.73
C VAL A 310 13.52 23.70 34.28
N ILE A 311 14.30 24.21 33.32
CA ILE A 311 14.12 23.96 31.88
C ILE A 311 14.23 22.44 31.62
N ALA A 312 15.21 21.77 32.19
CA ALA A 312 15.39 20.32 32.02
C ALA A 312 14.20 19.52 32.53
N ILE A 313 13.54 19.91 33.64
CA ILE A 313 12.32 19.26 34.13
C ILE A 313 11.20 19.37 33.08
N VAL A 314 10.91 20.57 32.59
CA VAL A 314 9.85 20.81 31.60
C VAL A 314 10.14 20.04 30.30
N MET A 315 11.39 20.07 29.83
CA MET A 315 11.79 19.31 28.64
C MET A 315 11.68 17.80 28.83
N THR A 316 11.97 17.30 30.04
CA THR A 316 11.82 15.87 30.35
C THR A 316 10.33 15.48 30.39
N GLU A 317 9.46 16.32 30.98
CA GLU A 317 8.00 16.11 30.97
C GLU A 317 7.47 16.04 29.53
N SER A 318 7.82 17.01 28.68
CA SER A 318 7.39 17.04 27.28
C SER A 318 7.92 15.86 26.47
N PHE A 319 9.15 15.43 26.72
CA PHE A 319 9.75 14.26 26.08
C PHE A 319 9.03 12.96 26.46
N LEU A 320 8.71 12.77 27.77
CA LEU A 320 7.98 11.59 28.23
C LEU A 320 6.57 11.50 27.64
N MET A 321 5.87 12.65 27.52
CA MET A 321 4.57 12.70 26.85
C MET A 321 4.67 12.38 25.37
N SER A 322 5.68 12.93 24.69
CA SER A 322 5.98 12.62 23.29
C SER A 322 6.27 11.13 23.09
N LEU A 323 7.07 10.55 23.96
CA LEU A 323 7.42 9.13 23.90
C LEU A 323 6.17 8.26 24.04
N ALA A 324 5.36 8.51 25.08
CA ALA A 324 4.12 7.75 25.30
C ALA A 324 3.14 7.90 24.14
N GLY A 325 2.89 9.13 23.69
CA GLY A 325 2.00 9.40 22.56
C GLY A 325 2.50 8.78 21.25
N THR A 326 3.80 8.89 20.96
CA THR A 326 4.39 8.33 19.74
C THR A 326 4.28 6.80 19.73
N VAL A 327 4.61 6.13 20.82
CA VAL A 327 4.50 4.66 20.91
C VAL A 327 3.07 4.21 20.72
N VAL A 328 2.13 4.84 21.42
CA VAL A 328 0.69 4.51 21.30
C VAL A 328 0.19 4.78 19.89
N GLY A 329 0.50 5.94 19.31
CA GLY A 329 0.07 6.31 17.97
C GLY A 329 0.61 5.37 16.90
N MET A 330 1.89 4.99 16.97
CA MET A 330 2.49 4.05 16.02
C MET A 330 1.92 2.62 16.17
N LEU A 331 1.67 2.16 17.40
CA LEU A 331 1.04 0.86 17.63
C LEU A 331 -0.38 0.81 17.05
N PHE A 332 -1.18 1.84 17.29
CA PHE A 332 -2.51 1.95 16.67
C PHE A 332 -2.42 2.05 15.14
N GLY A 333 -1.44 2.77 14.61
CA GLY A 333 -1.19 2.87 13.18
C GLY A 333 -0.85 1.52 12.56
N TRP A 334 0.02 0.76 13.19
CA TRP A 334 0.36 -0.58 12.75
C TRP A 334 -0.85 -1.51 12.78
N LEU A 335 -1.59 -1.54 13.89
CA LEU A 335 -2.79 -2.36 14.02
C LEU A 335 -3.87 -1.99 12.99
N PHE A 336 -4.07 -0.68 12.77
CA PHE A 336 -5.00 -0.19 11.77
C PHE A 336 -4.64 -0.68 10.36
N LEU A 337 -3.37 -0.60 9.98
CA LEU A 337 -2.91 -1.06 8.67
C LEU A 337 -3.04 -2.58 8.53
N GLU A 338 -2.74 -3.35 9.57
CA GLU A 338 -2.90 -4.82 9.55
C GLU A 338 -4.35 -5.22 9.29
N VAL A 339 -5.31 -4.59 9.99
CA VAL A 339 -6.74 -4.91 9.87
C VAL A 339 -7.33 -4.42 8.54
N PHE A 340 -6.91 -3.23 8.06
CA PHE A 340 -7.55 -2.57 6.92
C PHE A 340 -6.75 -2.61 5.62
N SER A 341 -5.60 -3.28 5.57
CA SER A 341 -4.70 -3.33 4.40
C SER A 341 -5.43 -3.70 3.10
N VAL A 342 -6.21 -4.76 3.12
CA VAL A 342 -6.97 -5.23 1.95
C VAL A 342 -8.05 -4.22 1.53
N SER A 343 -8.73 -3.60 2.50
CA SER A 343 -9.76 -2.59 2.21
C SER A 343 -9.15 -1.32 1.63
N ILE A 344 -7.99 -0.90 2.15
CA ILE A 344 -7.23 0.25 1.66
C ILE A 344 -6.77 -0.01 0.22
N ALA A 345 -6.18 -1.18 -0.05
CA ALA A 345 -5.75 -1.58 -1.38
C ALA A 345 -6.89 -1.51 -2.40
N LYS A 346 -8.06 -2.08 -2.07
CA LYS A 346 -9.25 -2.04 -2.93
C LYS A 346 -9.79 -0.61 -3.14
N ALA A 347 -9.84 0.19 -2.07
CA ALA A 347 -10.36 1.56 -2.14
C ALA A 347 -9.48 2.49 -2.99
N ILE A 348 -8.16 2.37 -2.84
CA ILE A 348 -7.19 3.17 -3.60
C ILE A 348 -7.11 2.69 -5.07
N GLY A 349 -7.26 1.39 -5.30
CA GLY A 349 -7.20 0.77 -6.63
C GLY A 349 -5.81 0.88 -7.27
N LEU A 350 -4.76 0.87 -6.47
CA LEU A 350 -3.36 0.84 -6.87
C LEU A 350 -2.68 -0.40 -6.27
N PRO A 351 -1.58 -0.88 -6.87
CA PRO A 351 -0.80 -1.97 -6.32
C PRO A 351 -0.32 -1.65 -4.90
N TYR A 352 -0.56 -2.56 -3.96
CA TYR A 352 -0.28 -2.39 -2.55
C TYR A 352 0.50 -3.58 -2.02
N LEU A 353 1.77 -3.40 -1.75
CA LEU A 353 2.68 -4.47 -1.31
C LEU A 353 3.49 -3.99 -0.11
N SER A 354 3.68 -4.86 0.86
CA SER A 354 4.53 -4.57 2.03
C SER A 354 5.93 -4.13 1.58
N PRO A 355 6.46 -3.03 2.16
CA PRO A 355 7.73 -2.48 1.72
C PRO A 355 8.89 -3.40 2.13
N ALA A 356 9.99 -3.31 1.41
CA ALA A 356 11.23 -3.99 1.79
C ALA A 356 11.65 -3.59 3.21
N THR A 357 12.31 -4.51 3.93
CA THR A 357 12.69 -4.35 5.34
C THR A 357 13.39 -3.02 5.64
N GLY A 358 14.24 -2.53 4.72
CA GLY A 358 14.93 -1.25 4.89
C GLY A 358 13.97 -0.05 4.84
N ALA A 359 13.02 -0.04 3.91
CA ALA A 359 12.03 1.03 3.78
C ALA A 359 11.05 1.01 4.98
N PHE A 360 10.66 -0.18 5.46
CA PHE A 360 9.85 -0.34 6.65
C PHE A 360 10.50 0.33 7.86
N TRP A 361 11.74 -0.04 8.20
CA TRP A 361 12.45 0.54 9.34
C TRP A 361 12.77 2.02 9.14
N GLY A 362 13.01 2.47 7.91
CA GLY A 362 13.13 3.88 7.58
C GLY A 362 11.88 4.68 7.94
N THR A 363 10.70 4.16 7.59
CA THR A 363 9.40 4.75 7.91
C THR A 363 9.13 4.77 9.42
N VAL A 364 9.44 3.68 10.12
CA VAL A 364 9.35 3.61 11.59
C VAL A 364 10.22 4.66 12.25
N LEU A 365 11.48 4.76 11.84
CA LEU A 365 12.45 5.69 12.43
C LEU A 365 12.06 7.16 12.18
N THR A 366 11.71 7.51 10.96
CA THR A 366 11.31 8.89 10.62
C THR A 366 10.05 9.32 11.38
N SER A 367 9.05 8.45 11.47
CA SER A 367 7.82 8.71 12.22
C SER A 367 8.07 8.80 13.73
N ALA A 368 8.93 7.93 14.26
CA ALA A 368 9.31 7.97 15.67
C ALA A 368 10.06 9.25 16.03
N VAL A 369 11.05 9.66 15.23
CA VAL A 369 11.80 10.89 15.45
C VAL A 369 10.88 12.10 15.36
N ALA A 370 10.02 12.19 14.34
CA ALA A 370 9.08 13.30 14.19
C ALA A 370 8.11 13.38 15.40
N GLY A 371 7.55 12.25 15.84
CA GLY A 371 6.69 12.20 17.01
C GLY A 371 7.40 12.62 18.30
N LEU A 372 8.61 12.10 18.53
CA LEU A 372 9.40 12.41 19.73
C LEU A 372 9.82 13.89 19.83
N VAL A 373 10.07 14.53 18.72
CA VAL A 373 10.53 15.91 18.65
C VAL A 373 9.38 16.93 18.75
N THR A 374 8.16 16.53 18.46
CA THR A 374 6.99 17.44 18.38
C THR A 374 6.71 18.18 19.69
N CYS A 375 6.58 17.48 20.85
CA CYS A 375 6.36 18.12 22.13
C CYS A 375 7.54 18.98 22.61
N PRO A 376 8.78 18.51 22.59
CA PRO A 376 9.93 19.33 22.96
C PRO A 376 10.02 20.62 22.12
N LEU A 377 9.80 20.55 20.81
CA LEU A 377 9.78 21.74 19.95
C LEU A 377 8.67 22.72 20.33
N ALA A 378 7.45 22.22 20.54
CA ALA A 378 6.31 23.05 20.92
C ALA A 378 6.50 23.72 22.30
N THR A 379 7.24 23.09 23.20
CA THR A 379 7.51 23.62 24.56
C THR A 379 8.73 24.52 24.65
N LEU A 380 9.59 24.54 23.63
CA LEU A 380 10.83 25.30 23.62
C LEU A 380 10.62 26.82 23.89
N PRO A 381 9.66 27.52 23.27
CA PRO A 381 9.42 28.93 23.53
C PRO A 381 9.00 29.22 24.96
N THR A 382 8.15 28.34 25.54
CA THR A 382 7.72 28.48 26.95
C THR A 382 8.87 28.20 27.90
N ALA A 383 9.66 27.17 27.67
CA ALA A 383 10.85 26.85 28.45
C ALA A 383 11.89 27.99 28.43
N TRP A 384 12.09 28.60 27.27
CA TRP A 384 13.02 29.73 27.12
C TRP A 384 12.53 30.98 27.88
N ARG A 385 11.22 31.24 27.88
CA ARG A 385 10.60 32.33 28.63
C ARG A 385 10.80 32.19 30.14
N ILE A 386 10.77 30.95 30.65
CA ILE A 386 11.08 30.62 32.06
C ILE A 386 12.48 31.07 32.44
N GLY A 387 13.46 30.84 31.58
CA GLY A 387 14.84 31.20 31.81
C GLY A 387 15.10 32.73 31.90
N ARG A 388 14.20 33.55 31.35
CA ARG A 388 14.37 35.01 31.29
C ARG A 388 13.64 35.79 32.39
N LYS A 389 12.54 35.25 33.01
CA LYS A 389 11.82 35.93 34.07
C LYS A 389 12.67 35.96 35.37
N ASP A 390 12.72 37.12 36.02
CA ASP A 390 13.39 37.30 37.31
C ASP A 390 12.51 36.76 38.48
N ILE A 391 13.18 36.22 39.49
CA ILE A 391 12.52 35.59 40.68
C ILE A 391 11.63 36.58 41.43
N TYR A 392 12.07 37.86 41.47
CA TYR A 392 11.38 38.93 42.18
C TYR A 392 9.99 39.27 41.60
N THR A 393 9.87 39.32 40.29
CA THR A 393 8.59 39.57 39.64
C THR A 393 7.62 38.42 39.75
N SER A 394 8.11 37.17 39.75
CA SER A 394 7.27 35.97 39.84
C SER A 394 6.67 35.72 41.25
N LEU A 395 7.27 36.23 42.28
CA LEU A 395 6.73 36.14 43.64
C LEU A 395 5.69 37.25 43.95
N ARG A 396 5.81 38.40 43.29
CA ARG A 396 4.91 39.56 43.49
C ARG A 396 3.64 39.54 42.61
N GLU A 397 3.64 38.86 41.48
CA GLU A 397 2.47 38.69 40.63
C GLU A 397 1.46 37.63 41.20
N GLY A 398 1.72 37.09 42.36
CA GLY A 398 0.91 36.05 43.01
C GLY A 398 0.23 36.49 44.30
N GLU A 399 0.33 37.76 44.70
CA GLU A 399 -0.52 38.43 45.69
C GLU A 399 -1.61 39.25 44.99
#